data_eea648bd8d68bc4e251aa9d4908e82e5
#
_entry.id   eea648bd8d68bc4e251aa9d4908e82e5
#
_cell.length_a   1.000
_cell.length_b   1.000
_cell.length_c   1.000
_cell.angle_alpha   90.00
_cell.angle_beta   90.00
_cell.angle_gamma   90.00
#
_symmetry.space_group_name_H-M   'P 1'
#
loop_
_entity.id
_entity.type
_entity.pdbx_description
1 polymer ?
#
loop_
_entity_poly.entity_id
_entity_poly.type
_entity_poly.pdbx_seq_one_letter_code
_entity_poly.pdbx_strand_id
1 'polypeptide(L)'
;MTDYIVRASAADNQIRAYAATTKEMVEHARSIHDTSPVATAALGRLLTAGAMMGSMMKGDNDILTLQIRGDGPIGGLVVTVDSSAMVKGYVYNPEVLLHANDKGKLDVGGALGAGMLSVIKDFGLKEPYVGQTHLVSGEIADDLTYYFSTSEQVPSVVALGVLMNKENTVRRAGGFIIQLMPFAEEAVINRLEKKIEEITSITALLDQDMTPEMILDNILGEFGLDIMDKVPTAFKCNCTKKRVEKAIISIGHKDIQEMIDDNEPIEVNCHFCSTHYNYSVEELKEIIKKSR
;
A
#
# COMPACT_ATOMS: atom_id res chain seq x y z
N MET A 1 14.24 10.34 9.82
CA MET A 1 14.35 10.67 8.38
C MET A 1 12.93 10.68 7.83
N THR A 2 12.57 11.62 6.98
CA THR A 2 11.27 11.63 6.32
C THR A 2 11.22 10.52 5.26
N ASP A 3 10.09 9.84 5.13
CA ASP A 3 9.90 8.80 4.12
C ASP A 3 9.86 9.39 2.71
N TYR A 4 10.45 8.67 1.76
CA TYR A 4 10.48 9.09 0.36
C TYR A 4 10.71 7.90 -0.59
N ILE A 5 10.40 8.14 -1.85
CA ILE A 5 10.59 7.23 -2.96
C ILE A 5 11.66 7.80 -3.87
N VAL A 6 12.59 6.98 -4.34
CA VAL A 6 13.52 7.30 -5.42
C VAL A 6 13.01 6.68 -6.70
N ARG A 7 12.95 7.47 -7.77
CA ARG A 7 12.67 7.00 -9.13
C ARG A 7 13.97 7.03 -9.92
N ALA A 8 14.25 5.95 -10.62
CA ALA A 8 15.49 5.80 -11.36
C ALA A 8 15.29 5.03 -12.66
N SER A 9 16.25 5.17 -13.57
CA SER A 9 16.42 4.34 -14.75
C SER A 9 17.82 3.74 -14.80
N ALA A 10 18.01 2.70 -15.61
CA ALA A 10 19.30 2.09 -15.86
C ALA A 10 19.33 1.43 -17.24
N ALA A 11 20.54 1.04 -17.70
CA ALA A 11 20.76 0.38 -18.99
C ALA A 11 20.12 1.17 -20.15
N ASP A 12 20.44 2.46 -20.28
CA ASP A 12 19.89 3.35 -21.33
C ASP A 12 18.34 3.32 -21.38
N ASN A 13 17.69 3.43 -20.20
CA ASN A 13 16.24 3.39 -19.99
C ASN A 13 15.58 2.03 -20.29
N GLN A 14 16.34 0.94 -20.42
CA GLN A 14 15.78 -0.40 -20.55
C GLN A 14 15.23 -0.95 -19.22
N ILE A 15 15.67 -0.36 -18.10
CA ILE A 15 15.21 -0.68 -16.74
C ILE A 15 14.61 0.59 -16.14
N ARG A 16 13.46 0.45 -15.49
CA ARG A 16 12.83 1.46 -14.63
C ARG A 16 12.79 0.94 -13.22
N ALA A 17 13.16 1.75 -12.25
CA ALA A 17 13.25 1.34 -10.86
C ALA A 17 12.66 2.36 -9.89
N TYR A 18 12.09 1.85 -8.82
CA TYR A 18 11.55 2.59 -7.69
C TYR A 18 12.05 1.94 -6.41
N ALA A 19 12.56 2.72 -5.48
CA ALA A 19 12.86 2.25 -4.13
C ALA A 19 12.35 3.24 -3.10
N ALA A 20 11.92 2.75 -1.94
CA ALA A 20 11.34 3.59 -0.90
C ALA A 20 11.80 3.20 0.49
N THR A 21 11.95 4.21 1.36
CA THR A 21 11.87 4.06 2.81
C THR A 21 10.50 4.55 3.28
N THR A 22 9.85 3.79 4.19
CA THR A 22 8.45 4.00 4.58
C THR A 22 8.21 3.75 6.07
N LYS A 23 9.27 3.85 6.88
CA LYS A 23 9.21 3.54 8.31
C LYS A 23 8.19 4.39 9.06
N GLU A 24 8.23 5.71 8.86
CA GLU A 24 7.35 6.64 9.58
C GLU A 24 5.88 6.47 9.17
N MET A 25 5.64 6.22 7.87
CA MET A 25 4.32 5.94 7.32
C MET A 25 3.71 4.66 7.90
N VAL A 26 4.51 3.58 7.96
CA VAL A 26 4.05 2.28 8.48
C VAL A 26 3.86 2.34 10.00
N GLU A 27 4.75 3.01 10.75
CA GLU A 27 4.59 3.20 12.19
C GLU A 27 3.35 4.04 12.51
N HIS A 28 3.08 5.08 11.72
CA HIS A 28 1.86 5.86 11.87
C HIS A 28 0.61 4.98 11.68
N ALA A 29 0.57 4.18 10.60
CA ALA A 29 -0.54 3.25 10.36
C ALA A 29 -0.68 2.23 11.50
N ARG A 30 0.43 1.65 11.99
CA ARG A 30 0.45 0.74 13.13
C ARG A 30 -0.18 1.39 14.37
N SER A 31 0.23 2.62 14.68
CA SER A 31 -0.19 3.31 15.90
C SER A 31 -1.68 3.69 15.90
N ILE A 32 -2.22 4.13 14.76
CA ILE A 32 -3.63 4.55 14.67
C ILE A 32 -4.62 3.37 14.58
N HIS A 33 -4.14 2.22 14.08
CA HIS A 33 -4.96 0.99 13.94
C HIS A 33 -4.63 -0.06 15.00
N ASP A 34 -3.66 0.19 15.86
CA ASP A 34 -3.15 -0.73 16.90
C ASP A 34 -2.90 -2.14 16.37
N THR A 35 -2.19 -2.22 15.23
CA THR A 35 -1.98 -3.48 14.54
C THR A 35 -0.94 -4.37 15.23
N SER A 36 -1.22 -5.67 15.28
CA SER A 36 -0.27 -6.72 15.67
C SER A 36 0.95 -6.76 14.73
N PRO A 37 2.06 -7.40 15.12
CA PRO A 37 3.25 -7.45 14.27
C PRO A 37 3.00 -8.01 12.86
N VAL A 38 2.22 -9.08 12.71
CA VAL A 38 1.93 -9.67 11.40
C VAL A 38 0.99 -8.80 10.57
N ALA A 39 -0.02 -8.18 11.20
CA ALA A 39 -0.91 -7.24 10.54
C ALA A 39 -0.17 -5.96 10.11
N THR A 40 0.77 -5.46 10.96
CA THR A 40 1.66 -4.35 10.62
C THR A 40 2.54 -4.69 9.41
N ALA A 41 3.13 -5.90 9.38
CA ALA A 41 3.96 -6.32 8.27
C ALA A 41 3.15 -6.42 6.96
N ALA A 42 1.95 -6.99 7.01
CA ALA A 42 1.05 -7.08 5.85
C ALA A 42 0.64 -5.70 5.33
N LEU A 43 0.09 -4.85 6.22
CA LEU A 43 -0.36 -3.49 5.85
C LEU A 43 0.82 -2.63 5.39
N GLY A 44 1.96 -2.68 6.09
CA GLY A 44 3.14 -1.89 5.76
C GLY A 44 3.76 -2.24 4.41
N ARG A 45 3.81 -3.53 4.03
CA ARG A 45 4.23 -3.95 2.69
C ARG A 45 3.28 -3.39 1.62
N LEU A 46 1.96 -3.48 1.82
CA LEU A 46 0.99 -2.97 0.85
C LEU A 46 1.01 -1.44 0.76
N LEU A 47 1.21 -0.71 1.89
CA LEU A 47 1.40 0.75 1.91
C LEU A 47 2.66 1.15 1.12
N THR A 48 3.77 0.44 1.33
CA THR A 48 5.03 0.68 0.61
C THR A 48 4.88 0.46 -0.90
N ALA A 49 4.25 -0.64 -1.29
CA ALA A 49 3.94 -0.90 -2.70
C ALA A 49 3.01 0.17 -3.28
N GLY A 50 1.96 0.53 -2.54
CA GLY A 50 1.03 1.59 -2.93
C GLY A 50 1.73 2.92 -3.17
N ALA A 51 2.63 3.34 -2.27
CA ALA A 51 3.41 4.57 -2.41
C ALA A 51 4.23 4.57 -3.72
N MET A 52 4.99 3.50 -3.98
CA MET A 52 5.78 3.39 -5.21
C MET A 52 4.88 3.36 -6.46
N MET A 53 3.81 2.57 -6.45
CA MET A 53 2.87 2.47 -7.59
C MET A 53 2.09 3.77 -7.80
N GLY A 54 1.73 4.51 -6.75
CA GLY A 54 1.13 5.83 -6.84
C GLY A 54 2.05 6.84 -7.54
N SER A 55 3.35 6.79 -7.24
CA SER A 55 4.36 7.65 -7.89
C SER A 55 4.55 7.36 -9.40
N MET A 56 4.02 6.23 -9.90
CA MET A 56 4.01 5.89 -11.34
C MET A 56 2.87 6.57 -12.10
N MET A 57 1.84 7.06 -11.39
CA MET A 57 0.67 7.70 -12.00
C MET A 57 1.04 9.09 -12.53
N LYS A 58 0.35 9.54 -13.58
CA LYS A 58 0.73 10.74 -14.33
C LYS A 58 -0.25 11.90 -14.15
N GLY A 59 -1.53 11.59 -13.89
CA GLY A 59 -2.56 12.61 -13.74
C GLY A 59 -2.65 13.10 -12.29
N ASP A 60 -2.79 14.41 -12.08
CA ASP A 60 -2.82 15.03 -10.73
C ASP A 60 -3.97 14.52 -9.85
N ASN A 61 -5.03 14.02 -10.46
CA ASN A 61 -6.21 13.50 -9.75
C ASN A 61 -6.33 11.99 -9.79
N ASP A 62 -5.32 11.30 -10.33
CA ASP A 62 -5.31 9.85 -10.39
C ASP A 62 -5.28 9.25 -8.98
N ILE A 63 -6.06 8.19 -8.78
CA ILE A 63 -6.12 7.45 -7.52
C ILE A 63 -5.87 5.97 -7.81
N LEU A 64 -4.94 5.38 -7.07
CA LEU A 64 -4.73 3.94 -7.07
C LEU A 64 -5.27 3.34 -5.78
N THR A 65 -6.03 2.25 -5.89
CA THR A 65 -6.44 1.44 -4.74
C THR A 65 -5.91 0.01 -4.92
N LEU A 66 -5.19 -0.46 -3.93
CA LEU A 66 -4.77 -1.85 -3.78
C LEU A 66 -5.67 -2.50 -2.74
N GLN A 67 -6.35 -3.58 -3.11
CA GLN A 67 -7.19 -4.34 -2.20
C GLN A 67 -6.77 -5.81 -2.22
N ILE A 68 -6.52 -6.37 -1.06
CA ILE A 68 -6.37 -7.81 -0.86
C ILE A 68 -7.56 -8.31 -0.07
N ARG A 69 -8.18 -9.39 -0.53
CA ARG A 69 -9.17 -10.17 0.23
C ARG A 69 -8.68 -11.60 0.28
N GLY A 70 -8.59 -12.12 1.49
CA GLY A 70 -8.14 -13.48 1.74
C GLY A 70 -9.03 -14.20 2.74
N ASP A 71 -8.93 -15.51 2.79
CA ASP A 71 -9.66 -16.38 3.73
C ASP A 71 -8.89 -16.60 5.05
N GLY A 72 -7.68 -16.06 5.16
CA GLY A 72 -6.89 -16.09 6.39
C GLY A 72 -7.42 -15.12 7.46
N PRO A 73 -6.87 -15.18 8.69
CA PRO A 73 -7.41 -14.46 9.84
C PRO A 73 -7.38 -12.92 9.72
N ILE A 74 -6.53 -12.34 8.88
CA ILE A 74 -6.55 -10.89 8.59
C ILE A 74 -7.81 -10.50 7.80
N GLY A 75 -8.35 -11.37 6.93
CA GLY A 75 -9.52 -11.14 6.10
C GLY A 75 -9.27 -10.22 4.90
N GLY A 76 -8.45 -9.21 5.05
CA GLY A 76 -8.09 -8.31 3.94
C GLY A 76 -7.38 -7.03 4.33
N LEU A 77 -6.91 -6.33 3.30
CA LEU A 77 -6.19 -5.06 3.37
C LEU A 77 -6.74 -4.12 2.30
N VAL A 78 -6.80 -2.84 2.60
CA VAL A 78 -7.10 -1.80 1.61
C VAL A 78 -6.09 -0.67 1.75
N VAL A 79 -5.46 -0.29 0.64
CA VAL A 79 -4.55 0.85 0.54
C VAL A 79 -4.98 1.72 -0.62
N THR A 80 -5.09 3.02 -0.39
CA THR A 80 -5.38 4.01 -1.42
C THR A 80 -4.27 5.04 -1.43
N VAL A 81 -3.83 5.42 -2.61
CA VAL A 81 -2.74 6.39 -2.82
C VAL A 81 -3.12 7.35 -3.95
N ASP A 82 -2.75 8.61 -3.81
CA ASP A 82 -2.85 9.61 -4.86
C ASP A 82 -1.54 9.72 -5.67
N SER A 83 -1.59 10.47 -6.76
CA SER A 83 -0.44 10.71 -7.64
C SER A 83 0.73 11.45 -6.98
N SER A 84 0.51 12.07 -5.81
CA SER A 84 1.54 12.68 -4.97
C SER A 84 2.20 11.68 -4.00
N ALA A 85 1.90 10.39 -4.14
CA ALA A 85 2.36 9.31 -3.27
C ALA A 85 1.94 9.46 -1.80
N MET A 86 0.85 10.20 -1.51
CA MET A 86 0.25 10.24 -0.19
C MET A 86 -0.68 9.05 0.00
N VAL A 87 -0.41 8.24 1.00
CA VAL A 87 -1.00 6.90 1.17
C VAL A 87 -1.90 6.86 2.40
N LYS A 88 -2.96 6.09 2.33
CA LYS A 88 -3.77 5.69 3.48
C LYS A 88 -4.21 4.24 3.30
N GLY A 89 -4.38 3.53 4.40
CA GLY A 89 -4.79 2.12 4.33
C GLY A 89 -5.21 1.60 5.68
N TYR A 90 -5.86 0.45 5.66
CA TYR A 90 -6.27 -0.27 6.85
C TYR A 90 -6.29 -1.77 6.61
N VAL A 91 -6.32 -2.52 7.70
CA VAL A 91 -6.47 -3.97 7.75
C VAL A 91 -7.85 -4.31 8.34
N TYR A 92 -8.49 -5.38 7.89
CA TYR A 92 -9.83 -5.75 8.38
C TYR A 92 -9.78 -6.26 9.82
N ASN A 93 -8.80 -7.12 10.13
CA ASN A 93 -8.56 -7.56 11.51
C ASN A 93 -7.14 -7.19 11.94
N PRO A 94 -6.98 -6.16 12.80
CA PRO A 94 -5.67 -5.68 13.23
C PRO A 94 -5.00 -6.56 14.30
N GLU A 95 -5.75 -7.36 15.04
CA GLU A 95 -5.29 -8.05 16.26
C GLU A 95 -4.80 -9.48 16.01
N VAL A 96 -4.59 -9.87 14.76
CA VAL A 96 -4.17 -11.23 14.40
C VAL A 96 -2.81 -11.57 14.98
N LEU A 97 -2.73 -12.70 15.68
CA LEU A 97 -1.48 -13.26 16.20
C LEU A 97 -1.23 -14.63 15.56
N LEU A 98 -0.09 -14.77 14.91
CA LEU A 98 0.38 -16.04 14.35
C LEU A 98 1.81 -16.32 14.80
N HIS A 99 2.15 -17.61 14.87
CA HIS A 99 3.54 -18.03 15.03
C HIS A 99 4.36 -17.61 13.81
N ALA A 100 5.68 -17.46 14.01
CA ALA A 100 6.59 -17.27 12.89
C ALA A 100 6.51 -18.46 11.93
N ASN A 101 6.69 -18.19 10.63
CA ASN A 101 6.78 -19.24 9.62
C ASN A 101 8.08 -20.08 9.78
N ASP A 102 8.23 -21.13 8.98
CA ASP A 102 9.39 -22.04 9.03
C ASP A 102 10.75 -21.35 8.83
N LYS A 103 10.75 -20.14 8.26
CA LYS A 103 11.95 -19.28 8.08
C LYS A 103 12.17 -18.33 9.25
N GLY A 104 11.40 -18.43 10.33
CA GLY A 104 11.48 -17.55 11.51
C GLY A 104 11.02 -16.11 11.25
N LYS A 105 10.22 -15.88 10.19
CA LYS A 105 9.67 -14.58 9.83
C LYS A 105 8.18 -14.50 10.19
N LEU A 106 7.65 -13.26 10.26
CA LEU A 106 6.20 -13.04 10.40
C LEU A 106 5.46 -13.70 9.22
N ASP A 107 4.50 -14.55 9.53
CA ASP A 107 3.76 -15.35 8.55
C ASP A 107 2.63 -14.54 7.90
N VAL A 108 3.00 -13.63 6.99
CA VAL A 108 2.03 -12.78 6.28
C VAL A 108 1.19 -13.61 5.32
N GLY A 109 1.80 -14.58 4.65
CA GLY A 109 1.08 -15.50 3.75
C GLY A 109 0.01 -16.29 4.47
N GLY A 110 0.33 -16.91 5.62
CA GLY A 110 -0.65 -17.61 6.45
C GLY A 110 -1.71 -16.67 7.05
N ALA A 111 -1.36 -15.43 7.34
CA ALA A 111 -2.29 -14.43 7.85
C ALA A 111 -3.32 -13.97 6.79
N LEU A 112 -2.95 -13.94 5.51
CA LEU A 112 -3.83 -13.59 4.39
C LEU A 112 -4.59 -14.79 3.84
N GLY A 113 -3.95 -15.96 3.80
CA GLY A 113 -4.54 -17.17 3.23
C GLY A 113 -4.68 -17.11 1.72
N ALA A 114 -5.57 -17.94 1.17
CA ALA A 114 -5.93 -17.89 -0.24
C ALA A 114 -6.85 -16.69 -0.52
N GLY A 115 -6.66 -16.04 -1.67
CA GLY A 115 -7.42 -14.83 -1.93
C GLY A 115 -7.15 -14.15 -3.25
N MET A 116 -7.54 -12.88 -3.33
CA MET A 116 -7.46 -12.05 -4.52
C MET A 116 -6.76 -10.73 -4.20
N LEU A 117 -5.86 -10.33 -5.09
CA LEU A 117 -5.34 -8.96 -5.20
C LEU A 117 -6.11 -8.22 -6.29
N SER A 118 -6.67 -7.08 -5.96
CA SER A 118 -7.30 -6.15 -6.91
C SER A 118 -6.52 -4.84 -6.95
N VAL A 119 -6.17 -4.39 -8.15
CA VAL A 119 -5.51 -3.11 -8.41
C VAL A 119 -6.48 -2.25 -9.20
N ILE A 120 -6.97 -1.18 -8.59
CA ILE A 120 -8.00 -0.31 -9.13
C ILE A 120 -7.35 1.05 -9.42
N LYS A 121 -7.32 1.45 -10.69
CA LYS A 121 -6.78 2.74 -11.13
C LYS A 121 -7.94 3.63 -11.59
N ASP A 122 -8.19 4.70 -10.83
CA ASP A 122 -9.18 5.71 -11.15
C ASP A 122 -8.47 6.93 -11.79
N PHE A 123 -8.71 7.12 -13.06
CA PHE A 123 -8.19 8.22 -13.87
C PHE A 123 -9.22 9.35 -14.06
N GLY A 124 -10.29 9.38 -13.25
CA GLY A 124 -11.40 10.31 -13.40
C GLY A 124 -12.30 10.01 -14.60
N LEU A 125 -12.21 8.82 -15.19
CA LEU A 125 -13.07 8.34 -16.25
C LEU A 125 -14.40 7.80 -15.69
N LYS A 126 -15.33 7.44 -16.59
CA LYS A 126 -16.66 6.91 -16.20
C LYS A 126 -16.53 5.66 -15.31
N GLU A 127 -15.58 4.80 -15.61
CA GLU A 127 -15.30 3.58 -14.85
C GLU A 127 -13.79 3.47 -14.61
N PRO A 128 -13.35 3.05 -13.40
CA PRO A 128 -11.94 2.79 -13.13
C PRO A 128 -11.47 1.54 -13.88
N TYR A 129 -10.18 1.49 -14.17
CA TYR A 129 -9.53 0.26 -14.61
C TYR A 129 -9.34 -0.66 -13.40
N VAL A 130 -9.70 -1.94 -13.55
CA VAL A 130 -9.58 -2.95 -12.49
C VAL A 130 -8.82 -4.16 -13.02
N GLY A 131 -7.62 -4.39 -12.46
CA GLY A 131 -6.86 -5.63 -12.67
C GLY A 131 -6.98 -6.52 -11.43
N GLN A 132 -7.16 -7.82 -11.64
CA GLN A 132 -7.31 -8.79 -10.55
C GLN A 132 -6.46 -10.03 -10.79
N THR A 133 -5.84 -10.54 -9.74
CA THR A 133 -5.10 -11.80 -9.74
C THR A 133 -5.33 -12.56 -8.44
N HIS A 134 -5.26 -13.89 -8.50
CA HIS A 134 -5.18 -14.70 -7.28
C HIS A 134 -3.88 -14.42 -6.54
N LEU A 135 -3.89 -14.52 -5.22
CA LEU A 135 -2.66 -14.55 -4.43
C LEU A 135 -1.89 -15.82 -4.74
N VAL A 136 -0.60 -15.68 -5.03
CA VAL A 136 0.28 -16.83 -5.31
C VAL A 136 0.98 -17.31 -4.04
N SER A 137 1.31 -16.40 -3.12
CA SER A 137 1.95 -16.75 -1.85
C SER A 137 1.35 -16.02 -0.64
N GLY A 138 0.64 -14.91 -0.85
CA GLY A 138 0.19 -14.00 0.20
C GLY A 138 1.32 -13.17 0.82
N GLU A 139 2.55 -13.26 0.32
CA GLU A 139 3.69 -12.45 0.79
C GLU A 139 3.68 -11.02 0.21
N ILE A 140 2.63 -10.66 -0.52
CA ILE A 140 2.35 -9.34 -1.15
C ILE A 140 3.36 -8.98 -2.25
N ALA A 141 4.66 -9.13 -2.01
CA ALA A 141 5.69 -8.83 -3.01
C ALA A 141 5.61 -9.78 -4.21
N ASP A 142 5.49 -11.08 -3.95
CA ASP A 142 5.33 -12.11 -4.98
C ASP A 142 4.01 -11.92 -5.73
N ASP A 143 2.94 -11.59 -5.00
CA ASP A 143 1.60 -11.38 -5.57
C ASP A 143 1.57 -10.17 -6.51
N LEU A 144 2.29 -9.09 -6.15
CA LEU A 144 2.45 -7.91 -7.02
C LEU A 144 3.36 -8.19 -8.20
N THR A 145 4.44 -8.98 -8.02
CA THR A 145 5.30 -9.44 -9.12
C THR A 145 4.45 -10.21 -10.14
N TYR A 146 3.63 -11.14 -9.66
CA TYR A 146 2.70 -11.90 -10.50
C TYR A 146 1.65 -11.00 -11.18
N TYR A 147 1.08 -10.04 -10.45
CA TYR A 147 0.14 -9.06 -11.02
C TYR A 147 0.77 -8.25 -12.16
N PHE A 148 1.97 -7.71 -11.97
CA PHE A 148 2.64 -6.95 -13.02
C PHE A 148 2.89 -7.78 -14.28
N SER A 149 3.32 -9.04 -14.10
CA SER A 149 3.60 -9.93 -15.22
C SER A 149 2.34 -10.33 -15.98
N THR A 150 1.26 -10.69 -15.27
CA THR A 150 0.07 -11.30 -15.89
C THR A 150 -0.99 -10.28 -16.29
N SER A 151 -1.20 -9.24 -15.48
CA SER A 151 -2.25 -8.25 -15.71
C SER A 151 -1.75 -7.01 -16.45
N GLU A 152 -0.56 -6.50 -16.09
CA GLU A 152 0.04 -5.34 -16.74
C GLU A 152 0.97 -5.71 -17.90
N GLN A 153 1.36 -6.97 -18.00
CA GLN A 153 2.32 -7.50 -18.99
C GLN A 153 3.67 -6.76 -18.94
N VAL A 154 4.09 -6.36 -17.75
CA VAL A 154 5.37 -5.72 -17.49
C VAL A 154 6.21 -6.64 -16.61
N PRO A 155 7.29 -7.26 -17.13
CA PRO A 155 8.19 -8.05 -16.31
C PRO A 155 8.76 -7.20 -15.18
N SER A 156 8.51 -7.62 -13.95
CA SER A 156 8.83 -6.83 -12.76
C SER A 156 9.35 -7.71 -11.64
N VAL A 157 10.20 -7.13 -10.80
CA VAL A 157 10.58 -7.70 -9.50
C VAL A 157 10.16 -6.74 -8.41
N VAL A 158 9.44 -7.25 -7.44
CA VAL A 158 8.99 -6.49 -6.26
C VAL A 158 9.62 -7.09 -5.02
N ALA A 159 10.20 -6.25 -4.17
CA ALA A 159 10.68 -6.65 -2.85
C ALA A 159 10.19 -5.67 -1.80
N LEU A 160 9.53 -6.17 -0.76
CA LEU A 160 8.90 -5.39 0.29
C LEU A 160 9.30 -5.93 1.66
N GLY A 161 9.61 -5.05 2.59
CA GLY A 161 10.04 -5.45 3.92
C GLY A 161 9.53 -4.54 5.02
N VAL A 162 9.12 -5.16 6.13
CA VAL A 162 8.83 -4.49 7.40
C VAL A 162 9.52 -5.27 8.51
N LEU A 163 10.36 -4.60 9.28
CA LEU A 163 11.00 -5.14 10.47
C LEU A 163 10.37 -4.51 11.71
N MET A 164 9.98 -5.38 12.66
CA MET A 164 9.40 -4.98 13.93
C MET A 164 10.41 -5.07 15.07
N ASN A 165 10.32 -4.17 16.02
CA ASN A 165 10.96 -4.29 17.32
C ASN A 165 10.16 -5.24 18.23
N LYS A 166 10.76 -5.66 19.33
CA LYS A 166 10.09 -6.50 20.33
C LYS A 166 8.89 -5.80 21.00
N GLU A 167 8.95 -4.47 21.07
CA GLU A 167 7.93 -3.60 21.65
C GLU A 167 6.76 -3.32 20.68
N ASN A 168 6.61 -4.10 19.61
CA ASN A 168 5.61 -3.91 18.56
C ASN A 168 5.66 -2.52 17.89
N THR A 169 6.85 -1.98 17.67
CA THR A 169 7.08 -0.76 16.89
C THR A 169 7.83 -1.08 15.60
N VAL A 170 7.67 -0.25 14.58
CA VAL A 170 8.36 -0.47 13.30
C VAL A 170 9.83 -0.04 13.41
N ARG A 171 10.74 -0.99 13.23
CA ARG A 171 12.19 -0.75 13.20
C ARG A 171 12.63 -0.21 11.84
N ARG A 172 12.19 -0.87 10.75
CA ARG A 172 12.46 -0.49 9.36
C ARG A 172 11.29 -0.90 8.49
N ALA A 173 11.02 -0.12 7.45
CA ALA A 173 10.09 -0.48 6.39
C ALA A 173 10.53 0.15 5.07
N GLY A 174 10.33 -0.55 3.98
CA GLY A 174 10.71 -0.10 2.64
C GLY A 174 10.68 -1.23 1.62
N GLY A 175 11.16 -0.92 0.44
CA GLY A 175 11.18 -1.90 -0.64
C GLY A 175 11.61 -1.30 -1.96
N PHE A 176 11.54 -2.10 -3.01
CA PHE A 176 11.76 -1.65 -4.38
C PHE A 176 10.82 -2.34 -5.37
N ILE A 177 10.63 -1.70 -6.51
CA ILE A 177 10.01 -2.25 -7.72
C ILE A 177 10.98 -1.99 -8.88
N ILE A 178 11.41 -3.02 -9.57
CA ILE A 178 12.25 -2.92 -10.77
C ILE A 178 11.48 -3.53 -11.93
N GLN A 179 11.42 -2.83 -13.04
CA GLN A 179 10.62 -3.20 -14.21
C GLN A 179 11.48 -3.15 -15.48
N LEU A 180 11.35 -4.18 -16.32
CA LEU A 180 11.93 -4.19 -17.66
C LEU A 180 11.03 -3.45 -18.64
N MET A 181 11.64 -2.63 -19.49
CA MET A 181 10.93 -1.95 -20.58
C MET A 181 10.75 -2.91 -21.77
N PRO A 182 9.73 -2.71 -22.62
CA PRO A 182 9.42 -3.64 -23.73
C PRO A 182 10.55 -3.85 -24.74
N PHE A 183 11.54 -2.94 -24.78
CA PHE A 183 12.70 -2.99 -25.68
C PHE A 183 13.98 -3.44 -24.98
N ALA A 184 13.89 -4.02 -23.78
CA ALA A 184 15.06 -4.48 -23.03
C ALA A 184 15.75 -5.63 -23.79
N GLU A 185 17.07 -5.50 -23.93
CA GLU A 185 17.90 -6.49 -24.58
C GLU A 185 18.06 -7.74 -23.70
N GLU A 186 18.14 -8.91 -24.31
CA GLU A 186 18.30 -10.18 -23.61
C GLU A 186 19.55 -10.20 -22.70
N ALA A 187 20.63 -9.54 -23.12
CA ALA A 187 21.84 -9.41 -22.33
C ALA A 187 21.61 -8.62 -21.02
N VAL A 188 20.77 -7.57 -21.05
CA VAL A 188 20.38 -6.79 -19.87
C VAL A 188 19.50 -7.61 -18.96
N ILE A 189 18.51 -8.34 -19.53
CA ILE A 189 17.60 -9.20 -18.79
C ILE A 189 18.39 -10.26 -18.00
N ASN A 190 19.23 -11.02 -18.69
CA ASN A 190 20.01 -12.10 -18.09
C ASN A 190 20.98 -11.62 -16.98
N ARG A 191 21.53 -10.41 -17.12
CA ARG A 191 22.38 -9.82 -16.09
C ARG A 191 21.57 -9.37 -14.89
N LEU A 192 20.40 -8.75 -15.11
CA LEU A 192 19.53 -8.31 -14.04
C LEU A 192 19.00 -9.50 -13.23
N GLU A 193 18.57 -10.58 -13.87
CA GLU A 193 18.12 -11.80 -13.20
C GLU A 193 19.20 -12.33 -12.25
N LYS A 194 20.43 -12.49 -12.70
CA LYS A 194 21.56 -12.91 -11.87
C LYS A 194 21.78 -11.98 -10.68
N LYS A 195 21.64 -10.66 -10.90
CA LYS A 195 21.83 -9.69 -9.83
C LYS A 195 20.72 -9.72 -8.79
N ILE A 196 19.49 -9.97 -9.20
CA ILE A 196 18.35 -10.15 -8.29
C ILE A 196 18.49 -11.42 -7.44
N GLU A 197 18.99 -12.51 -8.01
CA GLU A 197 19.25 -13.77 -7.27
C GLU A 197 20.26 -13.61 -6.13
N GLU A 198 21.21 -12.65 -6.23
CA GLU A 198 22.16 -12.32 -5.15
C GLU A 198 21.50 -11.65 -3.94
N ILE A 199 20.28 -11.09 -4.10
CA ILE A 199 19.59 -10.37 -3.04
C ILE A 199 18.85 -11.36 -2.15
N THR A 200 19.41 -11.68 -1.02
CA THR A 200 18.84 -12.65 -0.09
C THR A 200 17.65 -12.11 0.70
N SER A 201 17.63 -10.81 1.01
CA SER A 201 16.57 -10.20 1.82
C SER A 201 16.58 -8.68 1.75
N ILE A 202 15.47 -8.07 1.33
CA ILE A 202 15.30 -6.61 1.40
C ILE A 202 15.36 -6.10 2.85
N THR A 203 14.84 -6.86 3.82
CA THR A 203 14.89 -6.46 5.22
C THR A 203 16.31 -6.42 5.78
N ALA A 204 17.23 -7.25 5.28
CA ALA A 204 18.63 -7.20 5.67
C ALA A 204 19.32 -5.92 5.14
N LEU A 205 18.98 -5.47 3.93
CA LEU A 205 19.49 -4.21 3.38
C LEU A 205 18.96 -3.01 4.18
N LEU A 206 17.67 -3.01 4.48
CA LEU A 206 17.05 -1.95 5.29
C LEU A 206 17.62 -1.89 6.72
N ASP A 207 17.99 -3.04 7.30
CA ASP A 207 18.55 -3.11 8.66
C ASP A 207 19.99 -2.59 8.74
N GLN A 208 20.70 -2.56 7.61
CA GLN A 208 22.00 -1.94 7.46
C GLN A 208 21.91 -0.41 7.21
N ASP A 209 20.76 0.21 7.43
CA ASP A 209 20.51 1.64 7.19
C ASP A 209 20.73 2.08 5.73
N MET A 210 20.59 1.14 4.76
CA MET A 210 20.71 1.49 3.36
C MET A 210 19.55 2.39 2.94
N THR A 211 19.89 3.51 2.32
CA THR A 211 18.91 4.42 1.72
C THR A 211 18.33 3.82 0.43
N PRO A 212 17.18 4.32 -0.06
CA PRO A 212 16.64 3.88 -1.35
C PRO A 212 17.65 3.96 -2.49
N GLU A 213 18.48 5.02 -2.53
CA GLU A 213 19.55 5.18 -3.53
C GLU A 213 20.61 4.09 -3.40
N MET A 214 21.05 3.80 -2.16
CA MET A 214 22.06 2.75 -1.90
C MET A 214 21.53 1.36 -2.29
N ILE A 215 20.23 1.11 -2.07
CA ILE A 215 19.58 -0.14 -2.48
C ILE A 215 19.59 -0.24 -4.00
N LEU A 216 19.18 0.82 -4.71
CA LEU A 216 19.21 0.83 -6.17
C LEU A 216 20.62 0.75 -6.74
N ASP A 217 21.60 1.42 -6.14
CA ASP A 217 22.99 1.36 -6.57
C ASP A 217 23.58 -0.06 -6.37
N ASN A 218 23.25 -0.71 -5.27
CA ASN A 218 23.65 -2.10 -5.01
C ASN A 218 23.15 -3.07 -6.09
N ILE A 219 21.94 -2.81 -6.64
CA ILE A 219 21.29 -3.67 -7.64
C ILE A 219 21.65 -3.25 -9.06
N LEU A 220 21.61 -1.95 -9.34
CA LEU A 220 21.63 -1.39 -10.70
C LEU A 220 22.85 -0.54 -10.99
N GLY A 221 23.78 -0.35 -10.05
CA GLY A 221 24.97 0.49 -10.24
C GLY A 221 25.80 0.09 -11.47
N GLU A 222 26.01 -1.22 -11.68
CA GLU A 222 26.73 -1.74 -12.85
C GLU A 222 25.96 -1.60 -14.20
N PHE A 223 24.69 -1.20 -14.16
CA PHE A 223 23.86 -0.94 -15.35
C PHE A 223 23.79 0.54 -15.72
N GLY A 224 24.63 1.39 -15.11
CA GLY A 224 24.59 2.84 -15.33
C GLY A 224 23.34 3.45 -14.72
N LEU A 225 23.14 3.26 -13.40
CA LEU A 225 22.00 3.81 -12.64
C LEU A 225 21.96 5.34 -12.79
N ASP A 226 20.80 5.84 -13.18
CA ASP A 226 20.47 7.28 -13.22
C ASP A 226 19.30 7.57 -12.27
N ILE A 227 19.56 8.38 -11.24
CA ILE A 227 18.54 8.82 -10.28
C ILE A 227 17.80 10.01 -10.88
N MET A 228 16.53 9.82 -11.21
CA MET A 228 15.69 10.84 -11.84
C MET A 228 15.20 11.89 -10.83
N ASP A 229 14.57 11.43 -9.75
CA ASP A 229 14.04 12.32 -8.71
C ASP A 229 13.72 11.57 -7.39
N LYS A 230 13.32 12.38 -6.39
CA LYS A 230 12.86 11.91 -5.08
C LYS A 230 11.46 12.46 -4.81
N VAL A 231 10.54 11.57 -4.50
CA VAL A 231 9.14 11.91 -4.20
C VAL A 231 8.89 11.67 -2.70
N PRO A 232 8.53 12.69 -1.92
CA PRO A 232 8.12 12.50 -0.53
C PRO A 232 6.89 11.59 -0.45
N THR A 233 6.82 10.74 0.59
CA THR A 233 5.64 9.91 0.86
C THR A 233 5.29 9.96 2.34
N ALA A 234 4.00 9.85 2.66
CA ALA A 234 3.53 9.82 4.03
C ALA A 234 2.14 9.16 4.11
N PHE A 235 1.79 8.70 5.32
CA PHE A 235 0.39 8.36 5.59
C PHE A 235 -0.43 9.64 5.70
N LYS A 236 -1.44 9.78 4.83
CA LYS A 236 -2.29 10.97 4.79
C LYS A 236 -3.74 10.63 4.47
N CYS A 237 -4.60 10.76 5.46
CA CYS A 237 -6.03 10.67 5.24
C CYS A 237 -6.62 12.06 4.98
N ASN A 238 -7.47 12.13 3.98
CA ASN A 238 -8.17 13.37 3.57
C ASN A 238 -9.65 13.38 4.02
N CYS A 239 -9.99 12.59 5.05
CA CYS A 239 -11.33 12.63 5.62
C CYS A 239 -11.56 13.97 6.35
N THR A 240 -12.79 14.43 6.27
CA THR A 240 -13.27 15.63 6.96
C THR A 240 -14.73 15.42 7.34
N LYS A 241 -15.25 16.13 8.37
CA LYS A 241 -16.66 16.03 8.75
C LYS A 241 -17.59 16.22 7.54
N LYS A 242 -17.26 17.17 6.63
CA LYS A 242 -18.03 17.41 5.39
C LYS A 242 -18.00 16.22 4.41
N ARG A 243 -16.91 15.45 4.33
CA ARG A 243 -16.87 14.24 3.48
C ARG A 243 -17.66 13.10 4.11
N VAL A 244 -17.60 12.95 5.43
CA VAL A 244 -18.40 11.97 6.16
C VAL A 244 -19.90 12.31 6.05
N GLU A 245 -20.28 13.60 6.14
CA GLU A 245 -21.64 14.06 5.90
C GLU A 245 -22.17 13.61 4.52
N LYS A 246 -21.35 13.73 3.46
CA LYS A 246 -21.73 13.22 2.13
C LYS A 246 -21.94 11.70 2.12
N ALA A 247 -21.14 10.95 2.86
CA ALA A 247 -21.33 9.51 3.00
C ALA A 247 -22.63 9.18 3.72
N ILE A 248 -22.97 9.91 4.80
CA ILE A 248 -24.26 9.78 5.50
C ILE A 248 -25.41 10.07 4.54
N ILE A 249 -25.35 11.15 3.74
CA ILE A 249 -26.37 11.46 2.73
C ILE A 249 -26.57 10.29 1.74
N SER A 250 -25.52 9.58 1.39
CA SER A 250 -25.58 8.50 0.40
C SER A 250 -26.24 7.20 0.89
N ILE A 251 -26.41 7.01 2.20
CA ILE A 251 -27.17 5.84 2.73
C ILE A 251 -28.67 5.95 2.50
N GLY A 252 -29.19 7.16 2.30
CA GLY A 252 -30.58 7.41 1.92
C GLY A 252 -31.43 7.98 3.05
N HIS A 253 -32.54 8.60 2.64
CA HIS A 253 -33.44 9.34 3.54
C HIS A 253 -34.04 8.45 4.65
N LYS A 254 -34.39 7.21 4.32
CA LYS A 254 -35.03 6.29 5.27
C LYS A 254 -34.12 5.97 6.45
N ASP A 255 -32.87 5.59 6.15
CA ASP A 255 -31.91 5.17 7.18
C ASP A 255 -31.49 6.37 8.06
N ILE A 256 -31.37 7.57 7.48
CA ILE A 256 -31.11 8.80 8.24
C ILE A 256 -32.31 9.14 9.13
N GLN A 257 -33.56 8.92 8.66
CA GLN A 257 -34.76 9.15 9.47
C GLN A 257 -34.82 8.18 10.67
N GLU A 258 -34.48 6.90 10.49
CA GLU A 258 -34.40 5.93 11.58
C GLU A 258 -33.39 6.38 12.64
N MET A 259 -32.21 6.86 12.25
CA MET A 259 -31.21 7.43 13.18
C MET A 259 -31.74 8.65 13.96
N ILE A 260 -32.56 9.49 13.32
CA ILE A 260 -33.17 10.64 13.98
C ILE A 260 -34.26 10.20 14.98
N ASP A 261 -35.03 9.19 14.64
CA ASP A 261 -36.14 8.66 15.46
C ASP A 261 -35.61 7.95 16.72
N ASP A 262 -34.40 7.35 16.65
CA ASP A 262 -33.71 6.77 17.82
C ASP A 262 -33.34 7.85 18.84
N ASN A 263 -33.31 9.12 18.43
CA ASN A 263 -33.04 10.30 19.27
C ASN A 263 -31.72 10.23 20.05
N GLU A 264 -30.71 9.55 19.49
CA GLU A 264 -29.35 9.45 20.02
C GLU A 264 -28.32 10.01 19.02
N PRO A 265 -27.21 10.62 19.51
CA PRO A 265 -26.12 11.04 18.63
C PRO A 265 -25.45 9.81 18.00
N ILE A 266 -25.04 9.91 16.74
CA ILE A 266 -24.29 8.85 16.08
C ILE A 266 -22.79 9.18 16.03
N GLU A 267 -21.97 8.14 16.07
CA GLU A 267 -20.55 8.23 15.83
C GLU A 267 -20.21 7.49 14.52
N VAL A 268 -19.45 8.15 13.67
CA VAL A 268 -18.94 7.58 12.41
C VAL A 268 -17.42 7.57 12.45
N ASN A 269 -16.83 6.39 12.29
CA ASN A 269 -15.38 6.21 12.33
C ASN A 269 -14.80 6.11 10.92
N CYS A 270 -13.73 6.83 10.65
CA CYS A 270 -12.99 6.69 9.41
C CYS A 270 -12.11 5.44 9.45
N HIS A 271 -12.41 4.42 8.65
CA HIS A 271 -11.60 3.20 8.57
C HIS A 271 -10.13 3.45 8.20
N PHE A 272 -9.82 4.51 7.46
CA PHE A 272 -8.44 4.79 7.04
C PHE A 272 -7.56 5.42 8.12
N CYS A 273 -8.12 6.19 9.07
CA CYS A 273 -7.30 6.91 10.05
C CYS A 273 -7.87 6.90 11.47
N SER A 274 -8.89 6.08 11.70
CA SER A 274 -9.55 5.92 13.01
C SER A 274 -10.06 7.24 13.63
N THR A 275 -10.22 8.31 12.83
CA THR A 275 -10.81 9.56 13.30
C THR A 275 -12.30 9.39 13.52
N HIS A 276 -12.79 9.81 14.69
CA HIS A 276 -14.18 9.76 15.10
C HIS A 276 -14.90 11.05 14.76
N TYR A 277 -16.08 10.96 14.18
CA TYR A 277 -16.96 12.08 13.84
C TYR A 277 -18.31 11.88 14.52
N ASN A 278 -18.64 12.76 15.44
CA ASN A 278 -19.91 12.73 16.12
C ASN A 278 -20.91 13.66 15.44
N TYR A 279 -22.16 13.21 15.31
CA TYR A 279 -23.29 13.96 14.79
C TYR A 279 -24.42 13.95 15.79
N SER A 280 -24.88 15.14 16.20
CA SER A 280 -26.06 15.29 17.02
C SER A 280 -27.34 15.03 16.21
N VAL A 281 -28.46 14.80 16.90
CA VAL A 281 -29.76 14.62 16.25
C VAL A 281 -30.14 15.88 15.44
N GLU A 282 -29.76 17.07 15.90
CA GLU A 282 -29.98 18.33 15.16
C GLU A 282 -29.15 18.37 13.87
N GLU A 283 -27.90 17.94 13.90
CA GLU A 283 -27.07 17.84 12.71
C GLU A 283 -27.64 16.82 11.71
N LEU A 284 -28.15 15.67 12.17
CA LEU A 284 -28.81 14.69 11.33
C LEU A 284 -30.09 15.25 10.67
N LYS A 285 -30.88 16.05 11.40
CA LYS A 285 -32.04 16.77 10.84
C LYS A 285 -31.67 17.79 9.76
N GLU A 286 -30.47 18.38 9.83
CA GLU A 286 -29.98 19.24 8.74
C GLU A 286 -29.43 18.43 7.55
N ILE A 287 -28.80 17.28 7.82
CA ILE A 287 -28.28 16.38 6.78
C ILE A 287 -29.41 15.78 5.94
N ILE A 288 -30.50 15.32 6.58
CA ILE A 288 -31.63 14.70 5.89
C ILE A 288 -32.31 15.67 4.91
N LYS A 289 -32.33 16.97 5.18
CA LYS A 289 -32.85 17.97 4.24
C LYS A 289 -32.07 18.05 2.94
N LYS A 290 -30.81 17.57 2.94
CA LYS A 290 -29.92 17.53 1.77
C LYS A 290 -29.95 16.18 1.05
N SER A 291 -30.49 15.13 1.70
CA SER A 291 -30.74 13.83 1.10
C SER A 291 -32.06 13.90 0.31
N ARG A 292 -32.00 13.68 -0.99
CA ARG A 292 -33.17 13.64 -1.86
C ARG A 292 -33.59 12.22 -2.18
#